data_0d1e22f5c8c43ee87448a36b89d4ab58
#
_entry.id   0d1e22f5c8c43ee87448a36b89d4ab58
#
_cell.length_a   1.000
_cell.length_b   1.000
_cell.length_c   1.000
_cell.angle_alpha   90.00
_cell.angle_beta   90.00
_cell.angle_gamma   90.00
#
_symmetry.space_group_name_H-M   'P 1'
#
loop_
_entity.id
_entity.type
_entity.pdbx_description
1 polymer ?
#
loop_
_entity_poly.entity_id
_entity_poly.type
_entity_poly.pdbx_seq_one_letter_code
_entity_poly.pdbx_strand_id
1 'polypeptide(L)' 'MKGGKKSMKFTLFKGAFPDMVEEVVSEFEAFDLYQALLHLEEDGYMVDPVHLIRSTVIDGYEYVDFGDWIYFLRFEQA' A
#
# COMPACT_ATOMS: atom_id res chain seq x y z
N MET A 1 0.64 -9.50 -26.52
CA MET A 1 0.67 -9.06 -26.09
C MET A 1 0.84 -8.78 -25.32
N LYS A 2 1.07 -8.60 -25.25
CA LYS A 2 1.22 -8.24 -24.56
C LYS A 2 1.33 -7.32 -24.06
N GLY A 3 1.45 -7.15 -23.98
CA GLY A 3 1.92 -5.84 -23.68
C GLY A 3 1.17 -5.06 -22.62
N GLY A 4 0.33 -5.62 -21.86
CA GLY A 4 -0.36 -4.94 -20.78
C GLY A 4 0.57 -4.71 -19.59
N LYS A 5 0.24 -3.73 -18.76
CA LYS A 5 0.94 -3.54 -17.51
C LYS A 5 0.77 -4.76 -16.63
N LYS A 6 1.81 -5.15 -15.97
CA LYS A 6 1.71 -6.16 -14.93
C LYS A 6 1.13 -5.52 -13.69
N SER A 7 0.21 -6.24 -13.06
CA SER A 7 -0.27 -5.80 -11.77
C SER A 7 0.83 -6.00 -10.73
N MET A 8 0.74 -5.22 -9.66
CA MET A 8 1.63 -5.30 -8.54
C MET A 8 0.87 -5.84 -7.34
N LYS A 9 1.53 -6.63 -6.53
CA LYS A 9 0.89 -7.17 -5.34
C LYS A 9 1.11 -6.22 -4.17
N PHE A 10 0.01 -5.82 -3.57
CA PHE A 10 0.03 -4.94 -2.40
C PHE A 10 -0.40 -5.73 -1.18
N THR A 11 0.26 -5.48 -0.07
CA THR A 11 -0.09 -6.10 1.21
C THR A 11 -0.46 -4.98 2.19
N LEU A 12 -1.61 -5.12 2.80
CA LEU A 12 -2.08 -4.18 3.81
C LEU A 12 -1.76 -4.75 5.18
N PHE A 13 -1.05 -3.96 5.97
CA PHE A 13 -0.66 -4.35 7.32
C PHE A 13 -1.34 -3.47 8.35
N LYS A 14 -1.62 -4.09 9.49
CA LYS A 14 -1.98 -3.35 10.68
C LYS A 14 -0.73 -3.19 11.52
N GLY A 15 -0.46 -1.96 11.95
CA GLY A 15 0.70 -1.69 12.78
C GLY A 15 1.23 -0.29 12.54
N ALA A 16 2.23 0.08 13.32
CA ALA A 16 2.87 1.38 13.19
C ALA A 16 3.86 1.35 12.01
N PHE A 17 3.72 2.29 11.12
CA PHE A 17 4.57 2.40 9.94
C PHE A 17 6.00 2.83 10.33
N PRO A 18 7.02 2.27 9.70
CA PRO A 18 7.01 1.07 8.84
C PRO A 18 7.42 -0.20 9.57
N ASP A 19 7.83 -0.11 10.82
CA ASP A 19 8.59 -1.18 11.46
C ASP A 19 7.79 -2.10 12.36
N MET A 20 6.63 -1.68 12.80
CA MET A 20 5.88 -2.42 13.80
C MET A 20 4.66 -3.10 13.21
N VAL A 21 4.92 -4.13 12.43
CA VAL A 21 3.85 -4.94 11.83
C VAL A 21 3.21 -5.78 12.92
N GLU A 22 1.89 -5.64 13.07
CA GLU A 22 1.14 -6.47 13.99
C GLU A 22 0.52 -7.65 13.26
N GLU A 23 -0.06 -7.39 12.09
CA GLU A 23 -0.67 -8.47 11.31
C GLU A 23 -0.86 -8.07 9.86
N VAL A 24 -0.94 -9.07 9.00
CA VAL A 24 -1.34 -8.89 7.60
C VAL A 24 -2.87 -8.86 7.59
N VAL A 25 -3.43 -7.78 7.05
CA VAL A 25 -4.88 -7.62 6.97
C VAL A 25 -5.42 -8.21 5.68
N SER A 26 -4.80 -7.87 4.56
CA SER A 26 -5.24 -8.38 3.27
C SER A 26 -4.14 -8.21 2.23
N GLU A 27 -4.31 -8.92 1.12
CA GLU A 27 -3.45 -8.78 -0.05
C GLU A 27 -4.34 -8.58 -1.26
N PHE A 28 -3.90 -7.73 -2.17
CA PHE A 28 -4.65 -7.48 -3.40
C PHE A 28 -3.70 -7.01 -4.49
N GLU A 29 -4.20 -6.97 -5.71
CA GLU A 29 -3.41 -6.52 -6.85
C GLU A 29 -3.98 -5.24 -7.42
N ALA A 30 -3.09 -4.37 -7.88
CA ALA A 30 -3.44 -3.14 -8.54
C ALA A 30 -2.32 -2.79 -9.51
N PHE A 31 -2.62 -1.94 -10.49
CA PHE A 31 -1.60 -1.62 -11.48
C PHE A 31 -0.59 -0.60 -10.98
N ASP A 32 -0.97 0.21 -10.03
CA ASP A 32 -0.06 1.21 -9.45
C ASP A 32 -0.55 1.60 -8.05
N LEU A 33 0.24 2.44 -7.39
CA LEU A 33 -0.09 2.87 -6.04
C LEU A 33 -1.40 3.64 -6.00
N TYR A 34 -1.66 4.47 -7.02
CA TYR A 34 -2.89 5.24 -7.04
C TYR A 34 -4.12 4.34 -7.03
N GLN A 35 -4.12 3.30 -7.84
CA GLN A 35 -5.23 2.35 -7.87
C GLN A 35 -5.33 1.56 -6.58
N ALA A 36 -4.20 1.24 -5.97
CA ALA A 36 -4.19 0.57 -4.68
C ALA A 36 -4.87 1.43 -3.63
N LEU A 37 -4.59 2.73 -3.62
CA LEU A 37 -5.20 3.64 -2.67
C LEU A 37 -6.69 3.79 -2.90
N LEU A 38 -7.12 3.82 -4.17
CA LEU A 38 -8.56 3.83 -4.47
C LEU A 38 -9.25 2.57 -3.96
N HIS A 39 -8.59 1.43 -4.11
CA HIS A 39 -9.12 0.17 -3.60
C HIS A 39 -9.34 0.23 -2.09
N LEU A 40 -8.37 0.77 -1.36
CA LEU A 40 -8.47 0.90 0.08
C LEU A 40 -9.60 1.86 0.48
N GLU A 41 -9.73 2.96 -0.25
CA GLU A 41 -10.78 3.91 0.02
C GLU A 41 -12.16 3.28 -0.18
N GLU A 42 -12.31 2.49 -1.22
CA GLU A 42 -13.57 1.79 -1.47
C GLU A 42 -13.88 0.77 -0.39
N ASP A 43 -12.85 0.20 0.23
CA ASP A 43 -13.04 -0.75 1.32
C ASP A 43 -13.27 -0.06 2.66
N GLY A 44 -13.28 1.26 2.70
CA GLY A 44 -13.59 2.00 3.90
C GLY A 44 -12.39 2.45 4.72
N TYR A 45 -11.18 2.24 4.21
CA TYR A 45 -10.00 2.74 4.89
C TYR A 45 -9.82 4.23 4.65
N MET A 46 -9.21 4.90 5.60
CA MET A 46 -8.99 6.33 5.51
C MET A 46 -7.75 6.57 4.65
N VAL A 47 -7.95 7.12 3.46
CA VAL A 47 -6.86 7.50 2.57
C VAL A 47 -6.87 9.02 2.45
N ASP A 48 -5.73 9.64 2.70
CA ASP A 48 -5.65 11.09 2.65
C ASP A 48 -4.95 11.53 1.36
N PRO A 49 -5.72 11.92 0.33
CA PRO A 49 -5.12 12.28 -0.95
C PRO A 49 -4.49 13.68 -0.94
N VAL A 50 -4.73 14.46 0.10
CA VAL A 50 -4.27 15.84 0.17
C VAL A 50 -2.97 15.94 0.93
N HIS A 51 -2.77 15.06 1.89
CA HIS A 51 -1.58 15.06 2.71
C HIS A 51 -0.49 14.19 2.11
N LEU A 52 0.67 14.35 2.65
CA LEU A 52 1.83 13.65 2.17
C LEU A 52 1.70 12.15 2.41
N ILE A 53 1.51 11.43 1.34
CA ILE A 53 1.68 9.98 1.37
C ILE A 53 3.18 9.76 1.55
N ARG A 54 3.57 9.22 2.67
CA ARG A 54 4.97 8.98 2.96
C ARG A 54 5.33 7.57 2.60
N SER A 55 6.51 7.40 2.04
CA SER A 55 6.98 6.06 1.73
C SER A 55 8.46 5.92 2.07
N THR A 56 8.86 4.69 2.29
CA THR A 56 10.25 4.34 2.49
C THR A 56 10.51 2.96 1.90
N VAL A 57 11.72 2.74 1.42
CA VAL A 57 12.09 1.47 0.83
C VAL A 57 13.01 0.74 1.79
N ILE A 58 12.64 -0.50 2.13
CA ILE A 58 13.42 -1.35 3.02
C ILE A 58 13.49 -2.75 2.39
N ASP A 59 14.68 -3.21 2.12
CA ASP A 59 14.93 -4.58 1.60
C ASP A 59 14.12 -4.91 0.35
N GLY A 60 14.00 -3.93 -0.56
CA GLY A 60 13.33 -4.16 -1.84
C GLY A 60 11.83 -3.97 -1.80
N TYR A 61 11.28 -3.63 -0.65
CA TYR A 61 9.85 -3.33 -0.51
C TYR A 61 9.66 -1.85 -0.24
N GLU A 62 8.64 -1.30 -0.85
CA GLU A 62 8.23 0.06 -0.54
C GLU A 62 7.08 0.01 0.45
N TYR A 63 7.23 0.71 1.56
CA TYR A 63 6.25 0.82 2.62
C TYR A 63 5.61 2.19 2.53
N VAL A 64 4.30 2.25 2.55
CA VAL A 64 3.57 3.49 2.29
C VAL A 64 2.61 3.78 3.44
N ASP A 65 2.78 4.97 4.03
CA ASP A 65 1.84 5.52 5.00
C ASP A 65 0.83 6.35 4.21
N PHE A 66 -0.39 5.86 4.12
CA PHE A 66 -1.40 6.53 3.29
C PHE A 66 -2.36 7.40 4.11
N GLY A 67 -2.02 7.63 5.37
CA GLY A 67 -2.80 8.55 6.20
C GLY A 67 -3.70 7.89 7.23
N ASP A 68 -3.78 6.59 7.23
CA ASP A 68 -4.53 5.87 8.26
C ASP A 68 -3.60 5.60 9.43
N TRP A 69 -4.04 5.86 10.65
CA TRP A 69 -3.19 5.76 11.83
C TRP A 69 -2.81 4.34 12.21
N ILE A 70 -3.58 3.37 11.72
CA ILE A 70 -3.47 1.99 12.20
C ILE A 70 -2.89 1.07 11.12
N TYR A 71 -2.98 1.47 9.86
CA TYR A 71 -2.66 0.62 8.73
C TYR A 71 -1.61 1.24 7.84
N PHE A 72 -0.83 0.39 7.18
CA PHE A 72 0.08 0.84 6.13
C PHE A 72 0.13 -0.20 5.01
N LEU A 73 0.65 0.22 3.87
CA LEU A 73 0.67 -0.58 2.67
C LEU A 73 2.11 -0.92 2.31
N ARG A 74 2.30 -2.07 1.70
CA ARG A 74 3.61 -2.48 1.22
C ARG A 74 3.49 -3.09 -0.17
N PHE A 75 4.47 -2.82 -1.00
CA PHE A 75 4.57 -3.52 -2.27
C PHE A 75 6.04 -3.71 -2.63
N GLU A 76 6.29 -4.73 -3.45
CA GLU A 76 7.64 -5.03 -3.89
C GLU A 76 8.06 -4.04 -4.97
N GLN A 77 9.25 -3.48 -4.81
CA GLN A 77 9.80 -2.60 -5.83
C GLN A 77 10.27 -3.43 -7.02
N ALA A 78 9.81 -3.05 -8.18
CA ALA A 78 10.21 -3.74 -9.41
C ALA A 78 11.62 -3.34 -9.85
#